data_1211e31761ebd16427a9119da90d0cee
#
_entry.id   1211e31761ebd16427a9119da90d0cee
#
_cell.length_a   1.000
_cell.length_b   1.000
_cell.length_c   1.000
_cell.angle_alpha   90.00
_cell.angle_beta   90.00
_cell.angle_gamma   90.00
#
_symmetry.space_group_name_H-M   'P 1'
#
loop_
_entity.id
_entity.type
_entity.pdbx_description
1 polymer ?
#
loop_
_entity_poly.entity_id
_entity_poly.type
_entity_poly.pdbx_seq_one_letter_code
_entity_poly.pdbx_strand_id
1 'polypeptide(L)'
;MHLFCTASRFSVTFILLILVVSCRPVAEKTYQERTDEKKIGVLLLNHGSRSERWRENLIQVEENVAEKILSIEGIESVMTSFMEHTKPSIADGLKTFDREGYSDIIVIPIFLTIGSHMFDDIPTIIGMKENPASMEKLKLENIERYIPKAKTHLAPPLDFSNILKTNALRRTLALSKNTEEEGVVLVGYGSTTFDAQWTELFENVGSYVCEKSGISDFTIAWCGHIAHYSPDSTTAAINMILEKKQRALVLPLLVSSSEQFQNEIIGGGIAAVSDHESRVRYKPDAVLPDPDLEQWIVDAAEQYAAKIMKLSRITKLLNSPPLVIIIFTLKTL
;
A
#
# COMPACT_ATOMS: atom_id res chain seq x y z
N MET A 1 79.73 -21.02 -68.70
CA MET A 1 78.28 -21.21 -68.80
C MET A 1 77.73 -21.42 -67.39
N HIS A 2 77.37 -20.41 -66.67
CA HIS A 2 76.46 -20.43 -65.50
C HIS A 2 76.28 -18.97 -65.09
N LEU A 3 75.08 -18.44 -65.29
CA LEU A 3 74.68 -17.14 -64.85
C LEU A 3 74.31 -17.16 -63.34
N PHE A 4 74.92 -16.32 -62.58
CA PHE A 4 74.46 -16.02 -61.23
C PHE A 4 73.53 -14.80 -61.24
N CYS A 5 72.31 -15.00 -60.81
CA CYS A 5 71.32 -13.94 -60.64
C CYS A 5 71.33 -13.50 -59.17
N THR A 6 71.77 -12.28 -58.91
CA THR A 6 71.77 -11.68 -57.57
C THR A 6 70.42 -10.99 -57.33
N ALA A 7 69.68 -11.48 -56.38
CA ALA A 7 68.41 -10.82 -55.91
C ALA A 7 68.71 -9.70 -54.98
N SER A 8 68.33 -8.46 -55.40
CA SER A 8 68.35 -7.26 -54.60
C SER A 8 67.12 -7.20 -53.66
N ARG A 9 67.40 -7.10 -52.38
CA ARG A 9 66.32 -6.89 -51.33
C ARG A 9 65.99 -5.41 -51.30
N PHE A 10 64.77 -5.03 -51.78
CA PHE A 10 64.19 -3.71 -51.54
C PHE A 10 63.42 -3.75 -50.21
N SER A 11 63.93 -2.98 -49.26
CA SER A 11 63.19 -2.71 -47.96
C SER A 11 62.21 -1.61 -48.22
N VAL A 12 60.93 -1.93 -48.24
CA VAL A 12 59.86 -0.89 -48.33
C VAL A 12 59.48 -0.48 -46.91
N THR A 13 59.92 0.71 -46.50
CA THR A 13 59.52 1.35 -45.25
C THR A 13 58.16 1.99 -45.48
N PHE A 14 57.11 1.38 -44.85
CA PHE A 14 55.75 1.92 -44.89
C PHE A 14 55.67 3.06 -43.87
N ILE A 15 55.59 4.29 -44.30
CA ILE A 15 55.28 5.45 -43.48
C ILE A 15 53.75 5.51 -43.30
N LEU A 16 53.31 5.20 -42.12
CA LEU A 16 51.88 5.29 -41.72
C LEU A 16 51.55 6.79 -41.50
N LEU A 17 50.92 7.40 -42.48
CA LEU A 17 50.43 8.76 -42.37
C LEU A 17 49.10 8.78 -41.60
N ILE A 18 49.12 9.09 -40.31
CA ILE A 18 47.92 9.26 -39.51
C ILE A 18 47.35 10.65 -39.83
N LEU A 19 46.32 10.66 -40.68
CA LEU A 19 45.48 11.85 -40.88
C LEU A 19 44.58 12.04 -39.65
N VAL A 20 44.99 12.90 -38.74
CA VAL A 20 44.10 13.38 -37.66
C VAL A 20 43.15 14.40 -38.28
N VAL A 21 41.98 13.95 -38.69
CA VAL A 21 40.88 14.86 -39.05
C VAL A 21 40.36 15.50 -37.76
N SER A 22 40.84 16.68 -37.46
CA SER A 22 40.31 17.47 -36.37
C SER A 22 38.92 17.99 -36.78
N CYS A 23 37.87 17.23 -36.53
CA CYS A 23 36.54 17.75 -36.53
C CYS A 23 36.43 18.73 -35.34
N ARG A 24 36.36 20.00 -35.59
CA ARG A 24 35.92 20.98 -34.58
C ARG A 24 34.50 20.59 -34.18
N PRO A 25 34.21 20.39 -32.88
CA PRO A 25 32.84 20.17 -32.46
C PRO A 25 32.05 21.46 -32.80
N VAL A 26 31.07 21.33 -33.67
CA VAL A 26 29.93 22.24 -33.72
C VAL A 26 29.42 22.25 -32.27
N ALA A 27 29.23 23.45 -31.71
CA ALA A 27 28.71 23.60 -30.35
C ALA A 27 27.42 22.78 -30.22
N GLU A 28 27.56 21.54 -29.81
CA GLU A 28 26.49 20.74 -29.28
C GLU A 28 25.96 21.58 -28.11
N LYS A 29 24.73 22.09 -28.24
CA LYS A 29 23.93 22.36 -27.08
C LYS A 29 24.03 21.11 -26.26
N THR A 30 24.74 21.17 -25.15
CA THR A 30 24.70 20.16 -24.11
C THR A 30 23.23 20.02 -23.72
N TYR A 31 22.53 19.12 -24.39
CA TYR A 31 21.33 18.51 -23.88
C TYR A 31 21.85 17.76 -22.68
N GLN A 32 21.77 18.44 -21.54
CA GLN A 32 22.07 17.83 -20.26
C GLN A 32 21.08 16.66 -20.19
N GLU A 33 21.57 15.46 -20.50
CA GLU A 33 20.86 14.23 -20.18
C GLU A 33 20.54 14.36 -18.70
N ARG A 34 19.31 14.83 -18.40
CA ARG A 34 18.70 14.49 -17.12
C ARG A 34 18.73 12.98 -17.17
N THR A 35 19.65 12.41 -16.43
CA THR A 35 19.57 10.99 -16.07
C THR A 35 18.15 10.84 -15.55
N ASP A 36 17.30 10.14 -16.32
CA ASP A 36 15.93 9.80 -15.92
C ASP A 36 16.01 8.77 -14.77
N GLU A 37 16.67 9.17 -13.72
CA GLU A 37 16.74 8.44 -12.47
C GLU A 37 15.36 8.55 -11.86
N LYS A 38 14.71 7.40 -11.67
CA LYS A 38 13.36 7.36 -11.12
C LYS A 38 13.39 7.82 -9.67
N LYS A 39 12.71 8.93 -9.41
CA LYS A 39 12.48 9.45 -8.07
C LYS A 39 11.08 9.03 -7.64
N ILE A 40 10.97 8.08 -6.72
CA ILE A 40 9.73 7.46 -6.29
C ILE A 40 9.35 7.98 -4.90
N GLY A 41 8.11 8.46 -4.76
CA GLY A 41 7.50 8.76 -3.47
C GLY A 41 6.50 7.67 -3.07
N VAL A 42 6.35 7.43 -1.77
CA VAL A 42 5.33 6.55 -1.21
C VAL A 42 4.32 7.36 -0.42
N LEU A 43 3.04 7.23 -0.77
CA LEU A 43 1.92 7.87 -0.09
C LEU A 43 1.12 6.81 0.66
N LEU A 44 1.23 6.79 1.99
CA LEU A 44 0.37 5.98 2.86
C LEU A 44 -0.99 6.69 2.98
N LEU A 45 -2.01 6.10 2.39
CA LEU A 45 -3.30 6.74 2.24
C LEU A 45 -4.30 6.18 3.25
N ASN A 46 -4.92 7.08 4.02
CA ASN A 46 -5.86 6.75 5.08
C ASN A 46 -7.17 7.52 4.92
N HIS A 47 -8.24 7.01 5.54
CA HIS A 47 -9.54 7.68 5.52
C HIS A 47 -9.49 9.08 6.14
N GLY A 48 -8.84 9.18 7.29
CA GLY A 48 -8.91 10.36 8.13
C GLY A 48 -9.94 10.20 9.25
N SER A 49 -9.78 10.98 10.31
CA SER A 49 -10.68 10.95 11.47
C SER A 49 -10.59 12.24 12.28
N ARG A 50 -11.67 12.61 12.95
CA ARG A 50 -11.66 13.68 13.97
C ARG A 50 -11.00 13.21 15.27
N SER A 51 -10.88 11.91 15.50
CA SER A 51 -10.17 11.34 16.65
C SER A 51 -8.66 11.50 16.49
N GLU A 52 -8.02 12.19 17.45
CA GLU A 52 -6.57 12.37 17.50
C GLU A 52 -5.85 11.03 17.61
N ARG A 53 -6.25 10.20 18.57
CA ARG A 53 -5.70 8.86 18.78
C ARG A 53 -5.76 7.99 17.52
N TRP A 54 -6.84 8.10 16.73
CA TRP A 54 -6.96 7.38 15.47
C TRP A 54 -5.88 7.79 14.47
N ARG A 55 -5.62 9.10 14.38
CA ARG A 55 -4.60 9.66 13.47
C ARG A 55 -3.19 9.32 13.92
N GLU A 56 -2.92 9.44 15.22
CA GLU A 56 -1.61 9.14 15.81
C GLU A 56 -1.17 7.71 15.50
N ASN A 57 -2.05 6.72 15.61
CA ASN A 57 -1.74 5.34 15.27
C ASN A 57 -1.28 5.17 13.81
N LEU A 58 -1.83 5.95 12.88
CA LEU A 58 -1.45 5.89 11.47
C LEU A 58 -0.17 6.66 11.14
N ILE A 59 0.09 7.75 11.86
CA ILE A 59 1.38 8.45 11.81
C ILE A 59 2.49 7.54 12.36
N GLN A 60 2.20 6.82 13.45
CA GLN A 60 3.14 5.86 14.01
C GLN A 60 3.48 4.73 13.04
N VAL A 61 2.53 4.29 12.21
CA VAL A 61 2.81 3.30 11.13
C VAL A 61 3.85 3.87 10.16
N GLU A 62 3.72 5.13 9.73
CA GLU A 62 4.72 5.77 8.86
C GLU A 62 6.11 5.75 9.51
N GLU A 63 6.20 6.19 10.77
CA GLU A 63 7.48 6.20 11.51
C GLU A 63 8.10 4.81 11.60
N ASN A 64 7.29 3.77 11.85
CA ASN A 64 7.76 2.39 11.98
C ASN A 64 8.27 1.79 10.66
N VAL A 65 7.71 2.20 9.52
CA VAL A 65 8.07 1.64 8.21
C VAL A 65 9.04 2.51 7.41
N ALA A 66 9.23 3.79 7.79
CA ALA A 66 9.95 4.78 7.01
C ALA A 66 11.39 4.34 6.67
N GLU A 67 12.17 3.88 7.64
CA GLU A 67 13.55 3.44 7.42
C GLU A 67 13.64 2.30 6.40
N LYS A 68 12.76 1.30 6.53
CA LYS A 68 12.72 0.16 5.60
C LYS A 68 12.31 0.59 4.19
N ILE A 69 11.28 1.43 4.08
CA ILE A 69 10.81 1.93 2.78
C ILE A 69 11.87 2.78 2.09
N LEU A 70 12.54 3.68 2.82
CA LEU A 70 13.60 4.53 2.28
C LEU A 70 14.88 3.77 1.91
N SER A 71 15.04 2.53 2.38
CA SER A 71 16.13 1.65 1.95
C SER A 71 15.90 0.97 0.59
N ILE A 72 14.67 1.06 0.05
CA ILE A 72 14.31 0.46 -1.24
C ILE A 72 14.82 1.32 -2.40
N GLU A 73 15.49 0.71 -3.38
CA GLU A 73 16.05 1.41 -4.55
C GLU A 73 15.03 2.29 -5.26
N GLY A 74 15.35 3.56 -5.41
CA GLY A 74 14.54 4.56 -6.11
C GLY A 74 13.47 5.25 -5.24
N ILE A 75 13.19 4.79 -4.03
CA ILE A 75 12.29 5.46 -3.09
C ILE A 75 13.07 6.50 -2.28
N GLU A 76 12.62 7.77 -2.35
CA GLU A 76 13.29 8.88 -1.67
C GLU A 76 12.42 9.55 -0.59
N SER A 77 11.12 9.23 -0.53
CA SER A 77 10.24 9.75 0.51
C SER A 77 9.06 8.84 0.78
N VAL A 78 8.60 8.85 2.01
CA VAL A 78 7.33 8.26 2.45
C VAL A 78 6.58 9.30 3.26
N MET A 79 5.27 9.39 3.07
CA MET A 79 4.41 10.28 3.87
C MET A 79 3.00 9.72 3.99
N THR A 80 2.36 10.01 5.13
CA THR A 80 0.95 9.72 5.38
C THR A 80 0.08 10.87 4.88
N SER A 81 -1.03 10.54 4.24
CA SER A 81 -2.07 11.49 3.85
C SER A 81 -3.45 10.92 4.15
N PHE A 82 -4.38 11.84 4.35
CA PHE A 82 -5.74 11.52 4.74
C PHE A 82 -6.74 11.99 3.68
N MET A 83 -7.78 11.17 3.45
CA MET A 83 -8.81 11.50 2.49
C MET A 83 -9.66 12.68 2.97
N GLU A 84 -10.04 12.67 4.25
CA GLU A 84 -10.91 13.68 4.86
C GLU A 84 -10.57 13.99 6.32
N HIS A 85 -11.20 15.01 6.88
CA HIS A 85 -11.17 15.45 8.29
C HIS A 85 -9.84 15.97 8.82
N THR A 86 -8.70 15.71 8.20
CA THR A 86 -7.39 16.10 8.74
C THR A 86 -6.35 16.34 7.65
N LYS A 87 -5.23 16.94 8.05
CA LYS A 87 -4.07 17.22 7.20
C LYS A 87 -2.89 16.32 7.54
N PRO A 88 -1.98 16.07 6.56
CA PRO A 88 -2.08 16.50 5.16
C PRO A 88 -3.16 15.73 4.40
N SER A 89 -3.87 16.43 3.50
CA SER A 89 -4.81 15.77 2.59
C SER A 89 -4.06 14.99 1.49
N ILE A 90 -4.76 14.12 0.77
CA ILE A 90 -4.19 13.42 -0.41
C ILE A 90 -3.63 14.45 -1.40
N ALA A 91 -4.40 15.52 -1.68
CA ALA A 91 -3.95 16.58 -2.58
C ALA A 91 -2.68 17.29 -2.08
N ASP A 92 -2.56 17.52 -0.77
CA ASP A 92 -1.34 18.13 -0.20
C ASP A 92 -0.12 17.24 -0.41
N GLY A 93 -0.25 15.94 -0.19
CA GLY A 93 0.81 14.96 -0.42
C GLY A 93 1.25 14.91 -1.89
N LEU A 94 0.28 14.79 -2.81
CA LEU A 94 0.55 14.77 -4.25
C LEU A 94 1.22 16.06 -4.75
N LYS A 95 0.76 17.24 -4.27
CA LYS A 95 1.38 18.52 -4.58
C LYS A 95 2.81 18.62 -4.06
N THR A 96 3.09 18.03 -2.91
CA THR A 96 4.44 17.99 -2.34
C THR A 96 5.35 17.17 -3.21
N PHE A 97 4.96 15.98 -3.62
CA PHE A 97 5.74 15.15 -4.54
C PHE A 97 5.99 15.84 -5.89
N ASP A 98 4.96 16.49 -6.47
CA ASP A 98 5.12 17.23 -7.72
C ASP A 98 6.10 18.41 -7.60
N ARG A 99 6.01 19.18 -6.50
CA ARG A 99 6.91 20.30 -6.22
C ARG A 99 8.36 19.84 -6.08
N GLU A 100 8.58 18.67 -5.51
CA GLU A 100 9.89 18.10 -5.27
C GLU A 100 10.41 17.25 -6.45
N GLY A 101 9.64 17.19 -7.55
CA GLY A 101 10.06 16.59 -8.82
C GLY A 101 10.08 15.08 -8.85
N TYR A 102 9.21 14.43 -8.07
CA TYR A 102 9.03 12.97 -8.14
C TYR A 102 8.47 12.56 -9.50
N SER A 103 8.96 11.43 -10.04
CA SER A 103 8.50 10.89 -11.32
C SER A 103 7.35 9.88 -11.16
N ASP A 104 7.33 9.18 -10.04
CA ASP A 104 6.35 8.14 -9.72
C ASP A 104 5.92 8.24 -8.24
N ILE A 105 4.66 7.94 -7.97
CA ILE A 105 4.10 7.91 -6.62
C ILE A 105 3.40 6.57 -6.41
N ILE A 106 3.86 5.80 -5.44
CA ILE A 106 3.20 4.58 -4.99
C ILE A 106 2.18 4.97 -3.91
N VAL A 107 0.90 4.73 -4.16
CA VAL A 107 -0.19 5.00 -3.22
C VAL A 107 -0.59 3.69 -2.57
N ILE A 108 -0.37 3.58 -1.26
CA ILE A 108 -0.67 2.38 -0.45
C ILE A 108 -1.85 2.71 0.46
N PRO A 109 -3.06 2.22 0.15
CA PRO A 109 -4.25 2.49 0.94
C PRO A 109 -4.32 1.58 2.16
N ILE A 110 -4.37 2.17 3.36
CA ILE A 110 -4.57 1.43 4.62
C ILE A 110 -6.07 1.39 4.93
N PHE A 111 -6.78 0.57 4.14
CA PHE A 111 -8.21 0.33 4.26
C PHE A 111 -8.46 -1.18 4.41
N LEU A 112 -9.36 -1.54 5.30
CA LEU A 112 -9.65 -2.96 5.60
C LEU A 112 -10.16 -3.69 4.37
N THR A 113 -11.08 -3.10 3.64
CA THR A 113 -11.77 -3.74 2.53
C THR A 113 -12.33 -2.72 1.55
N ILE A 114 -13.02 -3.29 0.57
CA ILE A 114 -13.74 -2.64 -0.49
C ILE A 114 -14.85 -1.73 0.07
N GLY A 115 -14.90 -0.52 -0.47
CA GLY A 115 -15.95 0.46 -0.26
C GLY A 115 -15.91 1.47 -1.40
N SER A 116 -16.88 2.38 -1.45
CA SER A 116 -16.91 3.46 -2.45
C SER A 116 -15.60 4.25 -2.50
N HIS A 117 -14.96 4.43 -1.35
CA HIS A 117 -13.69 5.14 -1.27
C HIS A 117 -12.58 4.46 -2.10
N MET A 118 -12.42 3.14 -1.97
CA MET A 118 -11.38 2.41 -2.69
C MET A 118 -11.65 2.27 -4.18
N PHE A 119 -12.91 2.04 -4.57
CA PHE A 119 -13.25 1.82 -5.98
C PHE A 119 -13.42 3.10 -6.79
N ASP A 120 -13.98 4.13 -6.18
CA ASP A 120 -14.42 5.32 -6.89
C ASP A 120 -13.75 6.59 -6.40
N ASP A 121 -13.78 6.87 -5.10
CA ASP A 121 -13.36 8.16 -4.56
C ASP A 121 -11.83 8.35 -4.66
N ILE A 122 -11.02 7.42 -4.17
CA ILE A 122 -9.55 7.51 -4.21
C ILE A 122 -9.03 7.56 -5.65
N PRO A 123 -9.41 6.66 -6.57
CA PRO A 123 -9.01 6.77 -7.97
C PRO A 123 -9.42 8.09 -8.62
N THR A 124 -10.57 8.66 -8.22
CA THR A 124 -11.02 9.98 -8.70
C THR A 124 -10.18 11.11 -8.12
N ILE A 125 -9.87 11.08 -6.81
CA ILE A 125 -9.03 12.10 -6.15
C ILE A 125 -7.64 12.20 -6.80
N ILE A 126 -7.01 11.05 -7.05
CA ILE A 126 -5.65 10.97 -7.62
C ILE A 126 -5.61 11.03 -9.15
N GLY A 127 -6.75 11.25 -9.81
CA GLY A 127 -6.83 11.45 -11.26
C GLY A 127 -6.73 10.19 -12.13
N MET A 128 -6.84 8.99 -11.55
CA MET A 128 -6.83 7.73 -12.32
C MET A 128 -8.19 7.41 -12.96
N LYS A 129 -9.27 8.03 -12.47
CA LYS A 129 -10.64 7.78 -12.88
C LYS A 129 -11.44 9.09 -12.84
N GLU A 130 -12.48 9.15 -13.64
CA GLU A 130 -13.51 10.20 -13.55
C GLU A 130 -14.86 9.55 -13.25
N ASN A 131 -15.26 9.59 -11.98
CA ASN A 131 -16.58 9.13 -11.54
C ASN A 131 -17.43 10.36 -11.19
N PRO A 132 -18.54 10.64 -11.94
CA PRO A 132 -19.36 11.82 -11.69
C PRO A 132 -19.94 11.88 -10.27
N ALA A 133 -20.39 10.74 -9.72
CA ALA A 133 -20.95 10.68 -8.37
C ALA A 133 -19.89 10.99 -7.30
N SER A 134 -18.66 10.43 -7.46
CA SER A 134 -17.53 10.77 -6.59
C SER A 134 -17.16 12.25 -6.73
N MET A 135 -17.11 12.78 -7.94
CA MET A 135 -16.81 14.21 -8.17
C MET A 135 -17.78 15.14 -7.43
N GLU A 136 -19.08 14.82 -7.46
CA GLU A 136 -20.09 15.58 -6.73
C GLU A 136 -19.91 15.44 -5.22
N LYS A 137 -19.69 14.22 -4.72
CA LYS A 137 -19.44 13.93 -3.30
C LYS A 137 -18.20 14.67 -2.78
N LEU A 138 -17.07 14.58 -3.49
CA LEU A 138 -15.83 15.26 -3.13
C LEU A 138 -16.03 16.77 -3.00
N LYS A 139 -16.83 17.37 -3.91
CA LYS A 139 -17.18 18.79 -3.85
C LYS A 139 -18.02 19.13 -2.63
N LEU A 140 -19.01 18.30 -2.28
CA LEU A 140 -19.87 18.50 -1.10
C LEU A 140 -19.06 18.38 0.21
N GLU A 141 -18.09 17.49 0.25
CA GLU A 141 -17.23 17.23 1.42
C GLU A 141 -15.98 18.13 1.46
N ASN A 142 -15.81 19.05 0.49
CA ASN A 142 -14.63 19.90 0.33
C ASN A 142 -13.32 19.12 0.25
N ILE A 143 -13.34 17.94 -0.37
CA ILE A 143 -12.15 17.14 -0.64
C ILE A 143 -11.55 17.58 -1.97
N GLU A 144 -10.31 18.04 -1.93
CA GLU A 144 -9.62 18.51 -3.12
C GLU A 144 -9.17 17.32 -3.98
N ARG A 145 -9.52 17.36 -5.27
CA ARG A 145 -8.96 16.50 -6.31
C ARG A 145 -7.67 17.11 -6.84
N TYR A 146 -6.62 16.31 -6.96
CA TYR A 146 -5.38 16.75 -7.58
C TYR A 146 -4.81 15.67 -8.51
N ILE A 147 -4.55 16.05 -9.76
CA ILE A 147 -3.94 15.16 -10.75
C ILE A 147 -2.44 15.47 -10.79
N PRO A 148 -1.59 14.60 -10.23
CA PRO A 148 -0.16 14.86 -10.19
C PRO A 148 0.47 14.70 -11.58
N LYS A 149 1.61 15.38 -11.81
CA LYS A 149 2.48 15.16 -12.97
C LYS A 149 3.21 13.81 -12.86
N ALA A 150 3.56 13.43 -11.64
CA ALA A 150 4.12 12.13 -11.35
C ALA A 150 3.10 11.01 -11.69
N LYS A 151 3.60 9.89 -12.18
CA LYS A 151 2.74 8.73 -12.43
C LYS A 151 2.33 8.06 -11.13
N THR A 152 1.03 7.92 -10.90
CA THR A 152 0.48 7.24 -9.72
C THR A 152 0.32 5.74 -9.93
N HIS A 153 0.64 4.98 -8.89
CA HIS A 153 0.51 3.52 -8.83
C HIS A 153 -0.26 3.16 -7.56
N LEU A 154 -1.51 2.73 -7.70
CA LEU A 154 -2.38 2.41 -6.57
C LEU A 154 -2.25 0.92 -6.21
N ALA A 155 -1.87 0.64 -4.96
CA ALA A 155 -1.86 -0.71 -4.41
C ALA A 155 -3.29 -1.17 -4.00
N PRO A 156 -3.54 -2.49 -3.93
CA PRO A 156 -4.81 -3.01 -3.44
C PRO A 156 -4.97 -2.75 -1.93
N PRO A 157 -6.20 -2.78 -1.39
CA PRO A 157 -6.46 -2.69 0.05
C PRO A 157 -6.11 -3.99 0.80
N LEU A 158 -6.27 -3.98 2.13
CA LEU A 158 -5.83 -5.05 3.04
C LEU A 158 -6.59 -6.38 2.92
N ASP A 159 -7.84 -6.37 2.45
CA ASP A 159 -8.70 -7.56 2.34
C ASP A 159 -8.17 -8.64 1.37
N PHE A 160 -7.27 -8.26 0.45
CA PHE A 160 -6.57 -9.20 -0.42
C PHE A 160 -5.34 -9.86 0.24
N SER A 161 -5.15 -9.65 1.54
CA SER A 161 -4.06 -10.23 2.31
C SER A 161 -4.58 -11.13 3.43
N ASN A 162 -3.67 -11.87 4.08
CA ASN A 162 -4.01 -12.64 5.27
C ASN A 162 -3.90 -11.84 6.58
N ILE A 163 -3.60 -10.54 6.51
CA ILE A 163 -3.31 -9.70 7.68
C ILE A 163 -4.47 -9.68 8.67
N LEU A 164 -5.70 -9.48 8.19
CA LEU A 164 -6.87 -9.45 9.07
C LEU A 164 -7.11 -10.79 9.77
N LYS A 165 -6.87 -11.91 9.08
CA LYS A 165 -6.99 -13.25 9.64
C LYS A 165 -5.97 -13.51 10.74
N THR A 166 -4.69 -13.20 10.47
CA THR A 166 -3.59 -13.40 11.43
C THR A 166 -3.70 -12.44 12.62
N ASN A 167 -4.05 -11.19 12.39
CA ASN A 167 -4.33 -10.21 13.44
C ASN A 167 -5.48 -10.65 14.34
N ALA A 168 -6.64 -11.01 13.77
CA ALA A 168 -7.79 -11.48 14.53
C ALA A 168 -7.47 -12.73 15.34
N LEU A 169 -6.77 -13.71 14.76
CA LEU A 169 -6.34 -14.92 15.47
C LEU A 169 -5.45 -14.59 16.67
N ARG A 170 -4.41 -13.78 16.46
CA ARG A 170 -3.47 -13.38 17.53
C ARG A 170 -4.19 -12.69 18.69
N ARG A 171 -5.12 -11.78 18.38
CA ARG A 171 -5.92 -11.05 19.37
C ARG A 171 -6.93 -11.96 20.07
N THR A 172 -7.55 -12.88 19.34
CA THR A 172 -8.43 -13.91 19.92
C THR A 172 -7.68 -14.77 20.94
N LEU A 173 -6.50 -15.29 20.55
CA LEU A 173 -5.68 -16.11 21.44
C LEU A 173 -5.20 -15.34 22.68
N ALA A 174 -4.93 -14.04 22.55
CA ALA A 174 -4.57 -13.19 23.69
C ALA A 174 -5.73 -12.98 24.69
N LEU A 175 -6.98 -13.00 24.22
CA LEU A 175 -8.19 -12.89 25.05
C LEU A 175 -8.67 -14.24 25.59
N SER A 176 -8.45 -15.33 24.86
CA SER A 176 -8.95 -16.66 25.17
C SER A 176 -8.28 -17.26 26.42
N LYS A 177 -9.06 -18.00 27.20
CA LYS A 177 -8.59 -18.82 28.34
C LYS A 177 -9.10 -20.27 28.27
N ASN A 178 -10.26 -20.50 27.63
CA ASN A 178 -10.84 -21.83 27.45
C ASN A 178 -11.67 -21.82 26.16
N THR A 179 -11.07 -22.34 25.08
CA THR A 179 -11.66 -22.31 23.74
C THR A 179 -12.97 -23.12 23.62
N GLU A 180 -13.20 -24.11 24.47
CA GLU A 180 -14.43 -24.89 24.47
C GLU A 180 -15.63 -24.09 24.97
N GLU A 181 -15.41 -23.18 25.92
CA GLU A 181 -16.45 -22.37 26.58
C GLU A 181 -16.64 -21.01 25.91
N GLU A 182 -15.82 -20.67 24.94
CA GLU A 182 -15.76 -19.35 24.34
C GLU A 182 -16.28 -19.33 22.91
N GLY A 183 -16.86 -18.17 22.51
CA GLY A 183 -17.17 -17.85 21.13
C GLY A 183 -16.70 -16.45 20.79
N VAL A 184 -16.52 -16.17 19.52
CA VAL A 184 -15.95 -14.90 19.03
C VAL A 184 -17.04 -13.99 18.44
N VAL A 185 -17.01 -12.72 18.79
CA VAL A 185 -17.81 -11.67 18.17
C VAL A 185 -16.86 -10.72 17.42
N LEU A 186 -16.90 -10.77 16.09
CA LEU A 186 -16.14 -9.86 15.24
C LEU A 186 -16.97 -8.60 15.00
N VAL A 187 -16.45 -7.42 15.36
CA VAL A 187 -17.17 -6.16 15.20
C VAL A 187 -16.50 -5.32 14.13
N GLY A 188 -17.23 -5.03 13.06
CA GLY A 188 -16.76 -4.21 11.92
C GLY A 188 -17.56 -2.94 11.74
N TYR A 189 -17.03 -2.06 10.86
CA TYR A 189 -17.75 -0.85 10.51
C TYR A 189 -19.01 -1.15 9.69
N GLY A 190 -18.86 -1.98 8.64
CA GLY A 190 -19.93 -2.35 7.71
C GLY A 190 -20.21 -1.28 6.65
N SER A 191 -20.86 -1.71 5.57
CA SER A 191 -21.30 -0.83 4.49
C SER A 191 -22.59 -1.36 3.90
N THR A 192 -23.64 -0.55 3.84
CA THR A 192 -24.92 -0.95 3.23
C THR A 192 -24.82 -1.25 1.73
N THR A 193 -23.97 -0.53 1.02
CA THR A 193 -23.75 -0.71 -0.43
C THR A 193 -22.88 -1.95 -0.72
N PHE A 194 -21.96 -2.27 0.15
CA PHE A 194 -21.00 -3.38 0.02
C PHE A 194 -21.20 -4.44 1.10
N ASP A 195 -22.44 -4.63 1.55
CA ASP A 195 -22.78 -5.53 2.65
C ASP A 195 -22.28 -6.97 2.39
N ALA A 196 -22.51 -7.48 1.18
CA ALA A 196 -22.07 -8.82 0.80
C ALA A 196 -20.55 -9.00 0.93
N GLN A 197 -19.76 -8.03 0.46
CA GLN A 197 -18.28 -8.08 0.52
C GLN A 197 -17.77 -7.97 1.96
N TRP A 198 -18.39 -7.10 2.77
CA TRP A 198 -18.06 -6.99 4.18
C TRP A 198 -18.39 -8.26 4.95
N THR A 199 -19.56 -8.83 4.70
CA THR A 199 -19.98 -10.11 5.31
C THR A 199 -19.03 -11.23 4.92
N GLU A 200 -18.72 -11.39 3.63
CA GLU A 200 -17.78 -12.42 3.15
C GLU A 200 -16.39 -12.28 3.79
N LEU A 201 -15.86 -11.06 3.89
CA LEU A 201 -14.58 -10.82 4.57
C LEU A 201 -14.61 -11.30 6.01
N PHE A 202 -15.66 -10.92 6.76
CA PHE A 202 -15.78 -11.26 8.18
C PHE A 202 -16.05 -12.74 8.40
N GLU A 203 -16.81 -13.40 7.54
CA GLU A 203 -17.01 -14.86 7.54
C GLU A 203 -15.68 -15.59 7.30
N ASN A 204 -14.88 -15.12 6.34
CA ASN A 204 -13.55 -15.67 6.07
C ASN A 204 -12.59 -15.50 7.27
N VAL A 205 -12.62 -14.34 7.93
CA VAL A 205 -11.81 -14.09 9.13
C VAL A 205 -12.28 -14.96 10.29
N GLY A 206 -13.60 -15.00 10.56
CA GLY A 206 -14.19 -15.78 11.65
C GLY A 206 -13.93 -17.28 11.49
N SER A 207 -14.14 -17.80 10.28
CA SER A 207 -13.86 -19.22 9.97
C SER A 207 -12.40 -19.58 10.19
N TYR A 208 -11.47 -18.71 9.76
CA TYR A 208 -10.03 -18.90 9.97
C TYR A 208 -9.67 -18.86 11.46
N VAL A 209 -10.24 -17.92 12.21
CA VAL A 209 -10.01 -17.81 13.66
C VAL A 209 -10.51 -19.06 14.36
N CYS A 210 -11.72 -19.55 14.05
CA CYS A 210 -12.27 -20.77 14.61
C CYS A 210 -11.41 -21.99 14.29
N GLU A 211 -11.02 -22.16 13.03
CA GLU A 211 -10.17 -23.29 12.60
C GLU A 211 -8.83 -23.33 13.36
N LYS A 212 -8.20 -22.18 13.54
CA LYS A 212 -6.84 -22.12 14.09
C LYS A 212 -6.80 -22.00 15.61
N SER A 213 -7.84 -21.47 16.26
CA SER A 213 -7.90 -21.34 17.72
C SER A 213 -8.54 -22.53 18.42
N GLY A 214 -9.34 -23.34 17.72
CA GLY A 214 -10.17 -24.38 18.30
C GLY A 214 -11.48 -23.88 18.91
N ILE A 215 -11.79 -22.59 18.81
CA ILE A 215 -13.11 -22.03 19.18
C ILE A 215 -14.10 -22.42 18.08
N SER A 216 -15.27 -22.97 18.45
CA SER A 216 -16.22 -23.52 17.47
C SER A 216 -17.23 -22.52 16.92
N ASP A 217 -17.44 -21.39 17.60
CA ASP A 217 -18.53 -20.47 17.28
C ASP A 217 -18.04 -19.04 17.14
N PHE A 218 -18.51 -18.38 16.09
CA PHE A 218 -18.34 -16.95 15.93
C PHE A 218 -19.62 -16.29 15.40
N THR A 219 -19.71 -14.99 15.54
CA THR A 219 -20.75 -14.14 14.94
C THR A 219 -20.18 -12.77 14.56
N ILE A 220 -20.95 -12.03 13.77
CA ILE A 220 -20.56 -10.71 13.25
C ILE A 220 -21.47 -9.65 13.85
N ALA A 221 -20.90 -8.51 14.21
CA ALA A 221 -21.61 -7.31 14.60
C ALA A 221 -21.12 -6.12 13.80
N TRP A 222 -21.96 -5.10 13.66
CA TRP A 222 -21.64 -3.87 12.97
C TRP A 222 -21.71 -2.68 13.93
N CYS A 223 -20.81 -1.71 13.76
CA CYS A 223 -20.78 -0.50 14.59
C CYS A 223 -20.88 0.82 13.81
N GLY A 224 -20.95 0.76 12.47
CA GLY A 224 -21.03 1.91 11.58
C GLY A 224 -22.39 2.07 10.91
N HIS A 225 -22.39 2.31 9.61
CA HIS A 225 -23.59 2.66 8.84
C HIS A 225 -24.70 1.61 8.89
N ILE A 226 -24.38 0.31 8.83
CA ILE A 226 -25.36 -0.78 8.86
C ILE A 226 -26.12 -0.77 10.20
N ALA A 227 -25.41 -0.54 11.29
CA ALA A 227 -25.99 -0.50 12.64
C ALA A 227 -26.48 0.91 13.02
N HIS A 228 -26.44 1.88 12.14
CA HIS A 228 -26.77 3.27 12.46
C HIS A 228 -26.02 3.82 13.68
N TYR A 229 -24.78 3.37 13.89
CA TYR A 229 -23.93 3.69 15.05
C TYR A 229 -24.57 3.29 16.40
N SER A 230 -25.52 2.33 16.38
CA SER A 230 -26.14 1.80 17.61
C SER A 230 -25.27 0.71 18.26
N PRO A 231 -25.24 0.65 19.60
CA PRO A 231 -24.67 -0.47 20.36
C PRO A 231 -25.42 -1.80 20.18
N ASP A 232 -26.67 -1.78 19.75
CA ASP A 232 -27.59 -2.92 19.73
C ASP A 232 -27.08 -4.10 18.93
N SER A 233 -26.39 -3.86 17.80
CA SER A 233 -25.80 -4.90 16.98
C SER A 233 -24.77 -5.72 17.77
N THR A 234 -23.91 -5.05 18.55
CA THR A 234 -22.91 -5.70 19.40
C THR A 234 -23.60 -6.49 20.52
N THR A 235 -24.61 -5.92 21.18
CA THR A 235 -25.39 -6.58 22.22
C THR A 235 -26.05 -7.86 21.69
N ALA A 236 -26.72 -7.78 20.54
CA ALA A 236 -27.38 -8.93 19.92
C ALA A 236 -26.39 -10.05 19.57
N ALA A 237 -25.27 -9.70 18.96
CA ALA A 237 -24.23 -10.66 18.59
C ALA A 237 -23.59 -11.37 19.82
N ILE A 238 -23.35 -10.63 20.89
CA ILE A 238 -22.87 -11.20 22.16
C ILE A 238 -23.89 -12.19 22.70
N ASN A 239 -25.17 -11.82 22.77
CA ASN A 239 -26.22 -12.72 23.26
C ASN A 239 -26.32 -13.99 22.42
N MET A 240 -26.22 -13.94 21.10
CA MET A 240 -26.19 -15.11 20.23
C MET A 240 -25.05 -16.08 20.59
N ILE A 241 -23.88 -15.58 20.93
CA ILE A 241 -22.77 -16.41 21.40
C ILE A 241 -23.10 -17.00 22.78
N LEU A 242 -23.63 -16.19 23.68
CA LEU A 242 -23.92 -16.59 25.06
C LEU A 242 -25.09 -17.57 25.22
N GLU A 243 -25.90 -17.78 24.17
CA GLU A 243 -26.88 -18.85 24.08
C GLU A 243 -26.20 -20.25 23.97
N LYS A 244 -25.01 -20.32 23.42
CA LYS A 244 -24.29 -21.56 23.14
C LYS A 244 -23.02 -21.71 23.97
N LYS A 245 -22.43 -20.61 24.41
CA LYS A 245 -21.15 -20.55 25.09
C LYS A 245 -21.25 -19.81 26.42
N GLN A 246 -20.31 -20.10 27.30
CA GLN A 246 -20.27 -19.42 28.60
C GLN A 246 -19.75 -17.98 28.47
N ARG A 247 -18.88 -17.71 27.48
CA ARG A 247 -18.21 -16.42 27.29
C ARG A 247 -18.14 -16.00 25.83
N ALA A 248 -18.22 -14.68 25.63
CA ALA A 248 -17.99 -14.02 24.35
C ALA A 248 -16.66 -13.25 24.36
N LEU A 249 -15.85 -13.47 23.33
CA LEU A 249 -14.64 -12.69 23.05
C LEU A 249 -14.98 -11.65 21.98
N VAL A 250 -14.97 -10.37 22.32
CA VAL A 250 -15.35 -9.30 21.40
C VAL A 250 -14.09 -8.67 20.79
N LEU A 251 -13.99 -8.70 19.46
CA LEU A 251 -12.84 -8.21 18.69
C LEU A 251 -13.27 -7.13 17.70
N PRO A 252 -12.90 -5.87 17.92
CA PRO A 252 -13.05 -4.85 16.90
C PRO A 252 -12.10 -5.09 15.73
N LEU A 253 -12.64 -5.24 14.52
CA LEU A 253 -11.88 -5.26 13.27
C LEU A 253 -12.03 -3.89 12.60
N LEU A 254 -11.42 -2.88 13.21
CA LEU A 254 -11.32 -1.50 12.74
C LEU A 254 -9.84 -1.18 12.53
N VAL A 255 -9.49 -0.37 11.53
CA VAL A 255 -8.08 -0.06 11.23
C VAL A 255 -7.37 0.50 12.46
N SER A 256 -7.95 1.51 13.08
CA SER A 256 -7.42 2.19 14.25
C SER A 256 -8.51 2.42 15.30
N SER A 257 -8.11 2.71 16.53
CA SER A 257 -9.03 2.89 17.65
C SER A 257 -9.49 4.34 17.80
N SER A 258 -10.74 4.52 18.22
CA SER A 258 -11.31 5.81 18.61
C SER A 258 -12.19 5.64 19.85
N GLU A 259 -12.40 6.71 20.60
CA GLU A 259 -13.29 6.70 21.75
C GLU A 259 -14.72 6.29 21.37
N GLN A 260 -15.23 6.88 20.29
CA GLN A 260 -16.57 6.64 19.81
C GLN A 260 -16.85 5.16 19.48
N PHE A 261 -15.98 4.50 18.71
CA PHE A 261 -16.26 3.13 18.29
C PHE A 261 -15.97 2.13 19.39
N GLN A 262 -14.79 2.20 20.00
CA GLN A 262 -14.40 1.18 20.98
C GLN A 262 -15.14 1.31 22.30
N ASN A 263 -15.31 2.54 22.82
CA ASN A 263 -15.87 2.72 24.15
C ASN A 263 -17.37 3.02 24.12
N GLU A 264 -17.84 3.97 23.29
CA GLU A 264 -19.24 4.35 23.30
C GLU A 264 -20.14 3.32 22.60
N ILE A 265 -19.80 2.88 21.38
CA ILE A 265 -20.65 1.97 20.60
C ILE A 265 -20.42 0.52 21.01
N ILE A 266 -19.20 -0.01 20.87
CA ILE A 266 -18.91 -1.41 21.18
C ILE A 266 -18.97 -1.64 22.69
N GLY A 267 -18.33 -0.78 23.48
CA GLY A 267 -18.36 -0.85 24.94
C GLY A 267 -19.77 -0.66 25.51
N GLY A 268 -20.56 0.25 24.95
CA GLY A 268 -21.96 0.44 25.29
C GLY A 268 -22.81 -0.81 25.01
N GLY A 269 -22.55 -1.49 23.87
CA GLY A 269 -23.20 -2.75 23.54
C GLY A 269 -22.83 -3.90 24.50
N ILE A 270 -21.59 -3.94 24.96
CA ILE A 270 -21.12 -4.88 25.97
C ILE A 270 -21.80 -4.62 27.31
N ALA A 271 -21.84 -3.36 27.76
CA ALA A 271 -22.43 -2.96 29.04
C ALA A 271 -23.94 -3.24 29.12
N ALA A 272 -24.62 -3.35 27.98
CA ALA A 272 -26.04 -3.72 27.93
C ALA A 272 -26.30 -5.23 28.11
N VAL A 273 -25.27 -6.05 28.08
CA VAL A 273 -25.40 -7.51 28.29
C VAL A 273 -25.42 -7.83 29.77
N SER A 274 -26.37 -8.69 30.21
CA SER A 274 -26.41 -9.17 31.58
C SER A 274 -25.14 -9.94 31.96
N ASP A 275 -24.61 -9.66 33.14
CA ASP A 275 -23.39 -10.29 33.67
C ASP A 275 -22.16 -10.16 32.78
N HIS A 276 -22.08 -9.09 31.97
CA HIS A 276 -21.00 -8.87 30.99
C HIS A 276 -19.62 -8.90 31.64
N GLU A 277 -19.43 -8.39 32.84
CA GLU A 277 -18.13 -8.40 33.54
C GLU A 277 -17.52 -9.81 33.68
N SER A 278 -18.37 -10.84 33.85
CA SER A 278 -17.95 -12.23 33.98
C SER A 278 -18.00 -13.03 32.67
N ARG A 279 -18.89 -12.62 31.74
CA ARG A 279 -19.19 -13.36 30.51
C ARG A 279 -18.60 -12.78 29.25
N VAL A 280 -18.13 -11.55 29.24
CA VAL A 280 -17.55 -10.90 28.07
C VAL A 280 -16.09 -10.54 28.32
N ARG A 281 -15.23 -10.89 27.38
CA ARG A 281 -13.85 -10.39 27.34
C ARG A 281 -13.69 -9.47 26.17
N TYR A 282 -13.19 -8.29 26.47
CA TYR A 282 -13.03 -7.22 25.50
C TYR A 282 -11.79 -6.41 25.80
N LYS A 283 -11.09 -6.02 24.74
CA LYS A 283 -10.05 -5.01 24.79
C LYS A 283 -10.43 -3.93 23.77
N PRO A 284 -10.50 -2.63 24.18
CA PRO A 284 -10.85 -1.53 23.28
C PRO A 284 -9.68 -1.18 22.35
N ASP A 285 -9.20 -2.15 21.58
CA ASP A 285 -8.13 -2.02 20.61
C ASP A 285 -8.65 -2.05 19.16
N ALA A 286 -7.76 -2.13 18.20
CA ALA A 286 -8.03 -2.16 16.77
C ALA A 286 -7.02 -3.08 16.06
N VAL A 287 -7.01 -3.09 14.73
CA VAL A 287 -5.98 -3.80 13.95
C VAL A 287 -4.61 -3.21 14.26
N LEU A 288 -4.48 -1.87 14.26
CA LEU A 288 -3.24 -1.19 14.60
C LEU A 288 -3.03 -1.07 16.12
N PRO A 289 -1.76 -1.15 16.58
CA PRO A 289 -0.53 -1.44 15.82
C PRO A 289 -0.40 -2.92 15.45
N ASP A 290 0.16 -3.22 14.28
CA ASP A 290 0.32 -4.58 13.77
C ASP A 290 1.59 -4.74 12.92
N PRO A 291 2.55 -5.60 13.34
CA PRO A 291 3.80 -5.78 12.61
C PRO A 291 3.63 -6.46 11.25
N ASP A 292 2.59 -7.27 11.07
CA ASP A 292 2.32 -7.92 9.78
C ASP A 292 1.79 -6.88 8.77
N LEU A 293 0.97 -5.91 9.25
CA LEU A 293 0.51 -4.78 8.45
C LEU A 293 1.68 -3.87 8.04
N GLU A 294 2.57 -3.55 8.98
CA GLU A 294 3.76 -2.77 8.69
C GLU A 294 4.64 -3.47 7.64
N GLN A 295 4.85 -4.78 7.77
CA GLN A 295 5.61 -5.55 6.78
C GLN A 295 4.89 -5.58 5.42
N TRP A 296 3.56 -5.73 5.38
CA TRP A 296 2.79 -5.67 4.14
C TRP A 296 2.95 -4.32 3.41
N ILE A 297 3.01 -3.20 4.15
CA ILE A 297 3.27 -1.88 3.56
C ILE A 297 4.65 -1.85 2.89
N VAL A 298 5.68 -2.37 3.56
CA VAL A 298 7.04 -2.45 3.03
C VAL A 298 7.09 -3.34 1.78
N ASP A 299 6.48 -4.52 1.84
CA ASP A 299 6.43 -5.47 0.71
C ASP A 299 5.69 -4.86 -0.51
N ALA A 300 4.60 -4.12 -0.27
CA ALA A 300 3.88 -3.41 -1.31
C ALA A 300 4.76 -2.32 -1.96
N ALA A 301 5.45 -1.52 -1.15
CA ALA A 301 6.37 -0.49 -1.64
C ALA A 301 7.48 -1.11 -2.50
N GLU A 302 8.12 -2.19 -2.02
CA GLU A 302 9.18 -2.91 -2.75
C GLU A 302 8.68 -3.48 -4.08
N GLN A 303 7.53 -4.15 -4.08
CA GLN A 303 6.94 -4.73 -5.29
C GLN A 303 6.67 -3.68 -6.37
N TYR A 304 6.10 -2.52 -5.97
CA TYR A 304 5.80 -1.46 -6.92
C TYR A 304 7.07 -0.73 -7.39
N ALA A 305 8.02 -0.45 -6.50
CA ALA A 305 9.31 0.14 -6.86
C ALA A 305 10.08 -0.75 -7.85
N ALA A 306 10.17 -2.05 -7.60
CA ALA A 306 10.80 -3.01 -8.50
C ALA A 306 10.15 -3.01 -9.90
N LYS A 307 8.82 -2.93 -9.98
CA LYS A 307 8.07 -2.80 -11.23
C LYS A 307 8.42 -1.52 -11.99
N ILE A 308 8.45 -0.38 -11.29
CA ILE A 308 8.77 0.94 -11.87
C ILE A 308 10.20 0.93 -12.40
N MET A 309 11.16 0.47 -11.61
CA MET A 309 12.57 0.41 -11.96
C MET A 309 12.82 -0.53 -13.14
N LYS A 310 12.17 -1.71 -13.17
CA LYS A 310 12.26 -2.65 -14.31
C LYS A 310 11.76 -2.02 -15.61
N LEU A 311 10.61 -1.34 -15.58
CA LEU A 311 10.07 -0.65 -16.76
C LEU A 311 11.00 0.46 -17.24
N SER A 312 11.58 1.24 -16.33
CA SER A 312 12.56 2.28 -16.67
C SER A 312 13.80 1.70 -17.36
N ARG A 313 14.37 0.61 -16.83
CA ARG A 313 15.52 -0.06 -17.43
C ARG A 313 15.22 -0.60 -18.84
N ILE A 314 14.05 -1.19 -19.07
CA ILE A 314 13.61 -1.66 -20.39
C ILE A 314 13.48 -0.48 -21.36
N THR A 315 12.87 0.61 -20.96
CA THR A 315 12.70 1.80 -21.80
C THR A 315 14.05 2.41 -22.18
N LYS A 316 15.02 2.47 -21.25
CA LYS A 316 16.40 2.93 -21.53
C LYS A 316 17.09 2.02 -22.56
N LEU A 317 16.95 0.69 -22.44
CA LEU A 317 17.52 -0.25 -23.40
C LEU A 317 16.93 -0.10 -24.81
N LEU A 318 15.61 0.10 -24.91
CA LEU A 318 14.94 0.29 -26.20
C LEU A 318 15.27 1.62 -26.87
N ASN A 319 15.55 2.66 -26.09
CA ASN A 319 15.90 4.00 -26.59
C ASN A 319 17.42 4.20 -26.75
N SER A 320 18.26 3.23 -26.36
CA SER A 320 19.70 3.30 -26.57
C SER A 320 20.01 3.15 -28.06
N PRO A 321 20.92 3.98 -28.64
CA PRO A 321 21.30 3.81 -30.02
C PRO A 321 21.86 2.40 -30.26
N PRO A 322 21.58 1.76 -31.41
CA PRO A 322 22.05 0.43 -31.68
C PRO A 322 23.58 0.38 -31.62
N LEU A 323 24.11 -0.59 -30.87
CA LEU A 323 25.55 -0.78 -30.77
C LEU A 323 26.09 -1.12 -32.15
N VAL A 324 26.76 -0.16 -32.81
CA VAL A 324 27.44 -0.40 -34.11
C VAL A 324 28.68 -1.19 -33.82
N ILE A 325 28.60 -2.50 -33.92
CA ILE A 325 29.76 -3.39 -33.88
C ILE A 325 30.45 -3.30 -35.25
N ILE A 326 31.50 -2.49 -35.36
CA ILE A 326 32.36 -2.47 -36.56
C ILE A 326 33.28 -3.68 -36.50
N ILE A 327 32.91 -4.76 -37.23
CA ILE A 327 33.77 -5.92 -37.39
C ILE A 327 34.83 -5.60 -38.46
N PHE A 328 36.06 -5.28 -38.03
CA PHE A 328 37.19 -5.18 -38.92
C PHE A 328 37.61 -6.60 -39.32
N THR A 329 37.26 -7.00 -40.54
CA THR A 329 37.80 -8.22 -41.15
C THR A 329 39.19 -7.91 -41.69
N LEU A 330 40.24 -8.30 -41.00
CA LEU A 330 41.59 -8.34 -41.53
C LEU A 330 41.65 -9.42 -42.62
N LYS A 331 41.58 -9.03 -43.89
CA LYS A 331 41.99 -9.88 -45.00
C LYS A 331 43.53 -9.95 -45.00
N THR A 332 44.07 -11.04 -44.57
CA THR A 332 45.49 -11.40 -44.85
C THR A 332 45.60 -11.75 -46.31
N LEU A 333 46.41 -10.99 -47.03
CA LEU A 333 47.00 -11.35 -48.36
C LEU A 333 48.26 -12.12 -48.12
#